data_ff6dbd73e3a7ecb93f3c1ebd4fb8e344
#
_entry.id   ff6dbd73e3a7ecb93f3c1ebd4fb8e344
#
_cell.length_a   1.000
_cell.length_b   1.000
_cell.length_c   1.000
_cell.angle_alpha   90.00
_cell.angle_beta   90.00
_cell.angle_gamma   90.00
#
_symmetry.space_group_name_H-M   'P 1'
#
loop_
_entity.id
_entity.type
_entity.pdbx_description
1 polymer ?
#
loop_
_entity_poly.entity_id
_entity_poly.type
_entity_poly.pdbx_seq_one_letter_code
_entity_poly.pdbx_strand_id
1 'polypeptide(L)'
;RLLTQYKIPTFLFVNKMDQEGTDRERLLEELKKKLSGCCVDFSGELECSGAEAAGKKENPVDNSGKSPSAEGMQLKDNANEAEKENIFETQGASDKINGTDDFLENIAMCEENLLESFLETGTITKKDVAELILERKLFPCFFGSALKMEGVDAFIHGMETYMAVPSYPAEFGARIFKIARDEQGNRLTYMKITGGSLKVKETLTNAGRNGIPADEIWEEKADQIRIYSGAKFEMLKEAEAGTVCAVTGLTETYPGEGLGIEADS
;
A
#
# COMPACT_ATOMS: atom_id res chain seq x y z
N ARG A 1 -18.40 -5.74 7.20
CA ARG A 1 -18.83 -4.95 8.35
C ARG A 1 -17.68 -4.10 8.91
N LEU A 2 -16.53 -4.69 9.32
CA LEU A 2 -15.40 -3.92 9.86
C LEU A 2 -14.82 -2.95 8.81
N LEU A 3 -14.56 -3.43 7.60
CA LEU A 3 -14.04 -2.57 6.51
C LEU A 3 -14.96 -1.39 6.20
N THR A 4 -16.26 -1.57 6.33
CA THR A 4 -17.26 -0.49 6.16
C THR A 4 -17.21 0.48 7.33
N GLN A 5 -17.13 -0.03 8.55
CA GLN A 5 -17.08 0.77 9.77
C GLN A 5 -15.86 1.70 9.79
N TYR A 6 -14.70 1.20 9.34
CA TYR A 6 -13.45 1.94 9.29
C TYR A 6 -13.15 2.59 7.93
N LYS A 7 -14.10 2.55 7.00
CA LYS A 7 -13.99 3.11 5.64
C LYS A 7 -12.72 2.67 4.90
N ILE A 8 -12.34 1.39 5.06
CA ILE A 8 -11.11 0.86 4.46
C ILE A 8 -11.33 0.59 2.97
N PRO A 9 -10.56 1.16 2.04
CA PRO A 9 -10.59 0.82 0.62
C PRO A 9 -10.40 -0.68 0.42
N THR A 10 -11.11 -1.28 -0.52
CA THR A 10 -11.17 -2.74 -0.61
C THR A 10 -11.06 -3.21 -2.05
N PHE A 11 -10.05 -4.02 -2.33
CA PHE A 11 -9.86 -4.76 -3.57
C PHE A 11 -10.20 -6.23 -3.32
N LEU A 12 -10.77 -6.91 -4.31
CA LEU A 12 -11.22 -8.29 -4.20
C LEU A 12 -10.40 -9.18 -5.14
N PHE A 13 -9.80 -10.25 -4.61
CA PHE A 13 -9.17 -11.29 -5.42
C PHE A 13 -9.96 -12.60 -5.28
N VAL A 14 -10.61 -13.02 -6.37
CA VAL A 14 -11.38 -14.27 -6.45
C VAL A 14 -10.43 -15.38 -6.85
N ASN A 15 -10.03 -16.17 -5.85
CA ASN A 15 -9.02 -17.20 -6.00
C ASN A 15 -9.60 -18.54 -6.49
N LYS A 16 -8.73 -19.42 -6.96
CA LYS A 16 -9.02 -20.79 -7.42
C LYS A 16 -9.84 -20.85 -8.70
N MET A 17 -9.63 -19.91 -9.62
CA MET A 17 -10.27 -19.92 -10.93
C MET A 17 -9.82 -21.09 -11.84
N ASP A 18 -8.77 -21.80 -11.44
CA ASP A 18 -8.25 -23.01 -12.09
C ASP A 18 -9.05 -24.30 -11.78
N GLN A 19 -10.04 -24.22 -10.90
CA GLN A 19 -10.89 -25.37 -10.58
C GLN A 19 -11.99 -25.59 -11.62
N GLU A 20 -12.28 -26.86 -11.93
CA GLU A 20 -13.37 -27.23 -12.84
C GLU A 20 -14.72 -26.71 -12.35
N GLY A 21 -15.50 -26.11 -13.26
CA GLY A 21 -16.82 -25.56 -12.95
C GLY A 21 -16.82 -24.16 -12.39
N THR A 22 -15.68 -23.47 -12.33
CA THR A 22 -15.62 -22.04 -12.02
C THR A 22 -16.12 -21.23 -13.22
N ASP A 23 -17.04 -20.31 -12.95
CA ASP A 23 -17.61 -19.39 -13.94
C ASP A 23 -17.42 -17.96 -13.41
N ARG A 24 -16.61 -17.17 -14.12
CA ARG A 24 -16.24 -15.80 -13.75
C ARG A 24 -17.44 -14.88 -13.71
N GLU A 25 -18.29 -14.92 -14.73
CA GLU A 25 -19.46 -14.05 -14.82
C GLU A 25 -20.45 -14.34 -13.68
N ARG A 26 -20.71 -15.61 -13.42
CA ARG A 26 -21.58 -16.03 -12.32
C ARG A 26 -21.03 -15.61 -10.97
N LEU A 27 -19.72 -15.72 -10.74
CA LEU A 27 -19.10 -15.29 -9.49
C LEU A 27 -19.15 -13.77 -9.32
N LEU A 28 -18.96 -13.00 -10.40
CA LEU A 28 -19.11 -11.54 -10.36
C LEU A 28 -20.55 -11.14 -10.01
N GLU A 29 -21.54 -11.80 -10.61
CA GLU A 29 -22.96 -11.59 -10.28
C GLU A 29 -23.29 -11.92 -8.82
N GLU A 30 -22.67 -12.97 -8.27
CA GLU A 30 -22.80 -13.26 -6.84
C GLU A 30 -22.17 -12.19 -5.95
N LEU A 31 -21.00 -11.67 -6.34
CA LEU A 31 -20.36 -10.54 -5.63
C LEU A 31 -21.24 -9.30 -5.68
N LYS A 32 -21.77 -8.96 -6.85
CA LYS A 32 -22.71 -7.82 -7.00
C LYS A 32 -23.91 -7.94 -6.08
N LYS A 33 -24.50 -9.14 -5.97
CA LYS A 33 -25.67 -9.40 -5.10
C LYS A 33 -25.34 -9.40 -3.60
N LYS A 34 -24.17 -9.94 -3.21
CA LYS A 34 -23.83 -10.18 -1.79
C LYS A 34 -23.05 -9.02 -1.14
N LEU A 35 -22.28 -8.25 -1.90
CA LEU A 35 -21.41 -7.20 -1.40
C LEU A 35 -21.87 -5.81 -1.85
N SER A 36 -21.84 -5.54 -3.14
CA SER A 36 -22.22 -4.25 -3.72
C SER A 36 -22.45 -4.39 -5.21
N GLY A 37 -23.47 -3.70 -5.75
CA GLY A 37 -23.69 -3.59 -7.18
C GLY A 37 -22.50 -3.03 -7.97
N CYS A 38 -21.61 -2.32 -7.28
CA CYS A 38 -20.40 -1.70 -7.84
C CYS A 38 -19.15 -2.59 -7.72
N CYS A 39 -19.30 -3.91 -7.72
CA CYS A 39 -18.21 -4.85 -7.98
C CYS A 39 -17.96 -4.88 -9.49
N VAL A 40 -16.78 -4.43 -9.94
CA VAL A 40 -16.39 -4.36 -11.36
C VAL A 40 -15.15 -5.22 -11.58
N ASP A 41 -15.10 -5.93 -12.69
CA ASP A 41 -13.99 -6.81 -13.04
C ASP A 41 -12.87 -6.04 -13.73
N PHE A 42 -11.71 -6.02 -13.11
CA PHE A 42 -10.49 -5.33 -13.55
C PHE A 42 -9.45 -6.28 -14.16
N SER A 43 -9.69 -7.60 -14.18
CA SER A 43 -8.66 -8.57 -14.55
C SER A 43 -8.23 -8.50 -16.02
N GLY A 44 -9.14 -8.11 -16.94
CA GLY A 44 -8.84 -8.09 -18.38
C GLY A 44 -8.20 -6.79 -18.87
N GLU A 45 -8.43 -5.69 -18.18
CA GLU A 45 -8.06 -4.35 -18.65
C GLU A 45 -6.60 -3.99 -18.33
N LEU A 46 -6.02 -4.62 -17.31
CA LEU A 46 -4.63 -4.40 -16.92
C LEU A 46 -3.63 -5.31 -17.65
N GLU A 47 -4.09 -6.41 -18.25
CA GLU A 47 -3.22 -7.28 -19.05
C GLU A 47 -2.78 -6.65 -20.37
N CYS A 48 -3.53 -5.68 -20.91
CA CYS A 48 -3.24 -5.05 -22.19
C CYS A 48 -2.10 -4.02 -22.17
N SER A 49 -1.69 -3.52 -21.01
CA SER A 49 -0.63 -2.49 -20.90
C SER A 49 0.78 -3.05 -20.68
N GLY A 50 0.93 -4.36 -20.46
CA GLY A 50 2.21 -5.03 -20.14
C GLY A 50 2.78 -5.96 -21.21
N ALA A 51 2.11 -6.19 -22.34
CA ALA A 51 2.45 -7.26 -23.29
C ALA A 51 3.45 -6.90 -24.41
N GLU A 52 4.08 -5.73 -24.40
CA GLU A 52 5.06 -5.36 -25.46
C GLU A 52 6.55 -5.53 -25.10
N ALA A 53 6.91 -6.23 -24.04
CA ALA A 53 8.33 -6.39 -23.65
C ALA A 53 8.79 -7.80 -23.29
N ALA A 54 8.25 -8.85 -23.90
CA ALA A 54 8.82 -10.20 -23.76
C ALA A 54 8.92 -10.94 -25.10
N GLY A 55 9.66 -10.35 -26.03
CA GLY A 55 10.18 -11.06 -27.21
C GLY A 55 11.17 -12.14 -26.78
N LYS A 56 10.90 -13.39 -27.16
CA LYS A 56 11.74 -14.55 -27.01
C LYS A 56 13.20 -14.23 -27.35
N LYS A 57 14.10 -14.43 -26.41
CA LYS A 57 15.51 -14.68 -26.68
C LYS A 57 15.88 -16.03 -26.12
N GLU A 58 16.01 -17.00 -27.03
CA GLU A 58 16.73 -18.24 -26.78
C GLU A 58 18.20 -17.90 -26.48
N ASN A 59 18.70 -18.37 -25.36
CA ASN A 59 20.14 -18.29 -25.02
C ASN A 59 20.84 -19.55 -25.51
N PRO A 60 21.96 -19.43 -26.26
CA PRO A 60 22.93 -20.52 -26.34
C PRO A 60 23.86 -20.42 -25.12
N VAL A 61 24.03 -21.56 -24.50
CA VAL A 61 25.01 -21.81 -23.45
C VAL A 61 26.41 -21.65 -24.06
N ASP A 62 27.25 -20.77 -23.51
CA ASP A 62 28.69 -20.95 -23.63
C ASP A 62 29.42 -20.59 -22.34
N ASN A 63 30.34 -21.44 -22.01
CA ASN A 63 31.02 -21.63 -20.75
C ASN A 63 32.44 -21.04 -20.90
N SER A 64 32.74 -19.89 -20.30
CA SER A 64 34.13 -19.58 -19.96
C SER A 64 34.22 -18.48 -18.89
N GLY A 65 34.84 -18.85 -17.79
CA GLY A 65 35.09 -17.97 -16.65
C GLY A 65 36.14 -16.89 -16.93
N LYS A 66 35.90 -15.74 -16.31
CA LYS A 66 36.92 -14.86 -15.72
C LYS A 66 36.22 -13.68 -15.01
N SER A 67 36.49 -13.54 -13.74
CA SER A 67 36.20 -12.33 -12.96
C SER A 67 37.12 -11.19 -13.38
N PRO A 68 36.66 -9.95 -13.33
CA PRO A 68 37.52 -8.82 -13.01
C PRO A 68 37.11 -8.08 -11.74
N SER A 69 38.14 -7.68 -11.06
CA SER A 69 38.27 -6.92 -9.83
C SER A 69 37.60 -5.56 -9.81
N ALA A 70 37.25 -5.17 -8.59
CA ALA A 70 36.76 -3.86 -8.20
C ALA A 70 37.76 -2.73 -8.52
N GLU A 71 37.28 -1.66 -9.13
CA GLU A 71 37.90 -0.34 -9.04
C GLU A 71 36.82 0.74 -9.01
N GLY A 72 37.04 1.68 -8.10
CA GLY A 72 36.14 2.67 -7.55
C GLY A 72 35.51 3.66 -8.54
N MET A 73 34.32 4.08 -8.18
CA MET A 73 33.69 5.26 -8.73
C MET A 73 33.19 6.16 -7.59
N GLN A 74 33.87 7.30 -7.47
CA GLN A 74 33.59 8.34 -6.51
C GLN A 74 32.22 8.96 -6.78
N LEU A 75 31.36 8.97 -5.75
CA LEU A 75 30.15 9.78 -5.69
C LEU A 75 30.52 11.24 -5.43
N LYS A 76 30.10 12.10 -6.34
CA LYS A 76 30.11 13.55 -6.13
C LYS A 76 28.82 13.94 -5.41
N ASP A 77 28.96 14.44 -4.20
CA ASP A 77 27.94 15.18 -3.49
C ASP A 77 27.56 16.44 -4.28
N ASN A 78 26.28 16.58 -4.61
CA ASN A 78 25.69 17.87 -4.87
C ASN A 78 24.32 17.92 -4.18
N ALA A 79 24.27 18.68 -3.10
CA ALA A 79 23.08 19.14 -2.44
C ALA A 79 22.22 19.97 -3.41
N ASN A 80 20.95 19.68 -3.50
CA ASN A 80 19.92 20.65 -3.82
C ASN A 80 18.67 20.28 -2.99
N GLU A 81 18.57 20.98 -1.86
CA GLU A 81 17.32 21.22 -1.15
C GLU A 81 16.51 22.19 -2.02
N ALA A 82 15.38 21.79 -2.45
CA ALA A 82 14.13 22.49 -2.79
C ALA A 82 13.43 21.73 -3.92
N GLU A 83 12.24 21.26 -3.63
CA GLU A 83 11.15 20.77 -4.49
C GLU A 83 10.56 19.43 -4.04
N LYS A 84 10.01 19.44 -2.83
CA LYS A 84 8.95 18.49 -2.43
C LYS A 84 7.62 19.24 -2.33
N GLU A 85 7.21 19.85 -3.42
CA GLU A 85 5.82 20.29 -3.60
C GLU A 85 5.27 19.65 -4.86
N ASN A 86 4.12 18.95 -4.68
CA ASN A 86 3.20 18.49 -5.74
C ASN A 86 3.72 17.50 -6.79
N ILE A 87 3.86 16.21 -6.41
CA ILE A 87 3.99 15.13 -7.41
C ILE A 87 2.67 14.82 -8.14
N PHE A 88 1.57 15.51 -7.84
CA PHE A 88 0.26 15.26 -8.47
C PHE A 88 -0.14 16.23 -9.58
N GLU A 89 0.68 17.22 -9.93
CA GLU A 89 0.27 18.30 -10.86
C GLU A 89 0.95 18.37 -12.22
N THR A 90 1.69 17.36 -12.69
CA THR A 90 2.25 17.44 -14.05
C THR A 90 2.27 16.12 -14.80
N GLN A 91 1.07 15.61 -15.20
CA GLN A 91 0.99 14.68 -16.33
C GLN A 91 -0.41 14.74 -16.98
N GLY A 92 -0.68 15.80 -17.71
CA GLY A 92 -1.99 16.10 -18.30
C GLY A 92 -2.33 15.37 -19.60
N ALA A 93 -1.81 14.18 -19.90
CA ALA A 93 -2.21 13.43 -21.10
C ALA A 93 -2.22 11.90 -20.91
N SER A 94 -1.77 11.36 -19.78
CA SER A 94 -1.65 9.91 -19.54
C SER A 94 -2.53 9.37 -18.40
N ASP A 95 -3.49 10.15 -17.93
CA ASP A 95 -4.27 9.81 -16.72
C ASP A 95 -5.62 9.14 -17.02
N LYS A 96 -5.97 9.00 -18.29
CA LYS A 96 -7.19 8.30 -18.70
C LYS A 96 -6.99 6.81 -18.57
N ILE A 97 -8.02 6.13 -18.05
CA ILE A 97 -8.04 4.67 -18.11
C ILE A 97 -8.46 4.23 -19.51
N ASN A 98 -7.75 3.21 -20.01
CA ASN A 98 -8.11 2.51 -21.21
C ASN A 98 -8.94 1.29 -20.81
N GLY A 99 -9.96 0.97 -21.57
CA GLY A 99 -10.82 -0.19 -21.32
C GLY A 99 -11.90 -0.30 -22.37
N THR A 100 -12.63 -1.39 -22.34
CA THR A 100 -13.82 -1.55 -23.19
C THR A 100 -14.92 -0.58 -22.74
N ASP A 101 -15.82 -0.21 -23.66
CA ASP A 101 -16.95 0.67 -23.34
C ASP A 101 -17.78 0.09 -22.17
N ASP A 102 -18.04 -1.21 -22.18
CA ASP A 102 -18.76 -1.89 -21.09
C ASP A 102 -18.05 -1.77 -19.73
N PHE A 103 -16.72 -1.82 -19.71
CA PHE A 103 -15.93 -1.66 -18.50
C PHE A 103 -16.04 -0.23 -17.95
N LEU A 104 -15.89 0.77 -18.81
CA LEU A 104 -16.00 2.18 -18.43
C LEU A 104 -17.41 2.53 -17.97
N GLU A 105 -18.45 2.03 -18.65
CA GLU A 105 -19.84 2.20 -18.25
C GLU A 105 -20.10 1.58 -16.86
N ASN A 106 -19.61 0.36 -16.58
CA ASN A 106 -19.76 -0.27 -15.29
C ASN A 106 -19.12 0.54 -14.14
N ILE A 107 -18.01 1.22 -14.40
CA ILE A 107 -17.38 2.13 -13.43
C ILE A 107 -18.23 3.41 -13.28
N ALA A 108 -18.62 4.03 -14.38
CA ALA A 108 -19.40 5.25 -14.38
C ALA A 108 -20.74 5.08 -13.63
N MET A 109 -21.40 3.94 -13.78
CA MET A 109 -22.65 3.61 -13.07
C MET A 109 -22.51 3.52 -11.55
N CYS A 110 -21.29 3.50 -11.00
CA CYS A 110 -21.07 3.45 -9.55
C CYS A 110 -21.28 4.81 -8.87
N GLU A 111 -21.34 5.92 -9.64
CA GLU A 111 -21.53 7.26 -9.07
C GLU A 111 -22.19 8.19 -10.11
N GLU A 112 -23.24 8.91 -9.68
CA GLU A 112 -24.10 9.69 -10.57
C GLU A 112 -23.34 10.84 -11.27
N ASN A 113 -22.50 11.58 -10.54
CA ASN A 113 -21.72 12.67 -11.12
C ASN A 113 -20.68 12.16 -12.13
N LEU A 114 -20.09 10.98 -11.84
CA LEU A 114 -19.14 10.36 -12.78
C LEU A 114 -19.85 9.88 -14.05
N LEU A 115 -21.06 9.35 -13.93
CA LEU A 115 -21.87 8.93 -15.07
C LEU A 115 -22.21 10.13 -15.97
N GLU A 116 -22.63 11.26 -15.41
CA GLU A 116 -22.89 12.48 -16.16
C GLU A 116 -21.62 12.95 -16.89
N SER A 117 -20.49 13.03 -16.21
CA SER A 117 -19.21 13.41 -16.80
C SER A 117 -18.76 12.43 -17.91
N PHE A 118 -18.96 11.13 -17.70
CA PHE A 118 -18.63 10.12 -18.70
C PHE A 118 -19.49 10.23 -19.94
N LEU A 119 -20.79 10.49 -19.81
CA LEU A 119 -21.70 10.69 -20.93
C LEU A 119 -21.34 11.93 -21.78
N GLU A 120 -20.76 12.97 -21.15
CA GLU A 120 -20.30 14.17 -21.85
C GLU A 120 -18.92 14.00 -22.51
N THR A 121 -17.99 13.34 -21.82
CA THR A 121 -16.57 13.30 -22.21
C THR A 121 -16.12 11.98 -22.83
N GLY A 122 -16.86 10.90 -22.58
CA GLY A 122 -16.50 9.53 -22.97
C GLY A 122 -15.24 9.00 -22.25
N THR A 123 -14.83 9.63 -21.14
CA THR A 123 -13.55 9.29 -20.50
C THR A 123 -13.66 9.25 -18.98
N ILE A 124 -12.89 8.34 -18.36
CA ILE A 124 -12.71 8.23 -16.91
C ILE A 124 -11.21 8.32 -16.63
N THR A 125 -10.82 8.98 -15.54
CA THR A 125 -9.42 9.11 -15.14
C THR A 125 -9.07 8.12 -14.03
N LYS A 126 -7.76 7.83 -13.88
CA LYS A 126 -7.26 7.01 -12.74
C LYS A 126 -7.62 7.63 -11.40
N LYS A 127 -7.66 8.95 -11.34
CA LYS A 127 -8.03 9.70 -10.15
C LYS A 127 -9.50 9.45 -9.77
N ASP A 128 -10.41 9.48 -10.73
CA ASP A 128 -11.84 9.20 -10.51
C ASP A 128 -12.02 7.79 -9.92
N VAL A 129 -11.32 6.80 -10.48
CA VAL A 129 -11.36 5.42 -9.98
C VAL A 129 -10.79 5.33 -8.57
N ALA A 130 -9.66 5.96 -8.29
CA ALA A 130 -9.04 5.96 -6.96
C ALA A 130 -9.95 6.62 -5.91
N GLU A 131 -10.62 7.72 -6.25
CA GLU A 131 -11.59 8.39 -5.38
C GLU A 131 -12.80 7.50 -5.08
N LEU A 132 -13.37 6.83 -6.08
CA LEU A 132 -14.48 5.88 -5.89
C LEU A 132 -14.08 4.70 -4.99
N ILE A 133 -12.87 4.19 -5.14
CA ILE A 133 -12.35 3.10 -4.28
C ILE A 133 -12.16 3.61 -2.84
N LEU A 134 -11.59 4.80 -2.67
CA LEU A 134 -11.36 5.43 -1.37
C LEU A 134 -12.70 5.68 -0.63
N GLU A 135 -13.71 6.15 -1.35
CA GLU A 135 -15.06 6.36 -0.83
C GLU A 135 -15.88 5.07 -0.68
N ARG A 136 -15.32 3.92 -1.11
CA ARG A 136 -15.99 2.62 -1.09
C ARG A 136 -17.26 2.57 -1.94
N LYS A 137 -17.30 3.33 -3.00
CA LYS A 137 -18.35 3.31 -4.02
C LYS A 137 -18.04 2.27 -5.10
N LEU A 138 -16.76 1.97 -5.37
CA LEU A 138 -16.28 1.00 -6.34
C LEU A 138 -15.45 -0.08 -5.65
N PHE A 139 -15.63 -1.35 -6.06
CA PHE A 139 -14.90 -2.52 -5.57
C PHE A 139 -14.26 -3.26 -6.74
N PRO A 140 -12.96 -2.99 -7.03
CA PRO A 140 -12.24 -3.71 -8.08
C PRO A 140 -12.16 -5.20 -7.76
N CYS A 141 -12.58 -6.03 -8.71
CA CYS A 141 -12.53 -7.48 -8.62
C CYS A 141 -11.49 -8.03 -9.59
N PHE A 142 -10.68 -8.97 -9.13
CA PHE A 142 -9.69 -9.68 -9.90
C PHE A 142 -9.93 -11.17 -9.77
N PHE A 143 -9.79 -11.91 -10.86
CA PHE A 143 -10.01 -13.33 -10.90
C PHE A 143 -8.72 -14.05 -11.27
N GLY A 144 -8.36 -15.10 -10.53
CA GLY A 144 -7.12 -15.81 -10.78
C GLY A 144 -6.90 -17.05 -9.93
N SER A 145 -5.70 -17.60 -10.02
CA SER A 145 -5.23 -18.73 -9.20
C SER A 145 -3.93 -18.34 -8.53
N ALA A 146 -3.97 -18.07 -7.23
CA ALA A 146 -2.77 -17.75 -6.46
C ALA A 146 -1.76 -18.91 -6.47
N LEU A 147 -2.21 -20.16 -6.53
CA LEU A 147 -1.34 -21.33 -6.63
C LEU A 147 -0.55 -21.36 -7.94
N LYS A 148 -1.16 -20.95 -9.04
CA LYS A 148 -0.55 -20.88 -10.37
C LYS A 148 0.05 -19.51 -10.68
N MET A 149 -0.07 -18.55 -9.79
CA MET A 149 0.30 -17.13 -9.98
C MET A 149 -0.47 -16.43 -11.13
N GLU A 150 -1.58 -17.01 -11.59
CA GLU A 150 -2.43 -16.43 -12.62
C GLU A 150 -3.28 -15.29 -12.04
N GLY A 151 -3.24 -14.10 -12.67
CA GLY A 151 -3.99 -12.91 -12.25
C GLY A 151 -3.43 -12.19 -11.00
N VAL A 152 -2.36 -12.71 -10.37
CA VAL A 152 -1.76 -12.08 -9.18
C VAL A 152 -1.04 -10.78 -9.56
N ASP A 153 -0.30 -10.77 -10.67
CA ASP A 153 0.40 -9.58 -11.14
C ASP A 153 -0.58 -8.46 -11.51
N ALA A 154 -1.68 -8.79 -12.18
CA ALA A 154 -2.75 -7.83 -12.49
C ALA A 154 -3.38 -7.26 -11.22
N PHE A 155 -3.61 -8.08 -10.19
CA PHE A 155 -4.13 -7.64 -8.91
C PHE A 155 -3.17 -6.66 -8.19
N ILE A 156 -1.88 -6.98 -8.13
CA ILE A 156 -0.87 -6.12 -7.52
C ILE A 156 -0.76 -4.80 -8.28
N HIS A 157 -0.69 -4.87 -9.62
CA HIS A 157 -0.62 -3.69 -10.47
C HIS A 157 -1.89 -2.81 -10.34
N GLY A 158 -3.06 -3.42 -10.21
CA GLY A 158 -4.30 -2.69 -9.94
C GLY A 158 -4.27 -1.95 -8.61
N MET A 159 -3.73 -2.56 -7.56
CA MET A 159 -3.54 -1.87 -6.27
C MET A 159 -2.53 -0.72 -6.40
N GLU A 160 -1.39 -0.91 -7.07
CA GLU A 160 -0.39 0.14 -7.28
C GLU A 160 -0.95 1.32 -8.09
N THR A 161 -1.80 1.03 -9.08
CA THR A 161 -2.35 2.04 -9.99
C THR A 161 -3.47 2.87 -9.36
N TYR A 162 -4.35 2.22 -8.57
CA TYR A 162 -5.60 2.84 -8.11
C TYR A 162 -5.69 3.04 -6.60
N MET A 163 -4.69 2.60 -5.82
CA MET A 163 -4.70 2.87 -4.39
C MET A 163 -4.16 4.28 -4.12
N ALA A 164 -4.98 5.12 -3.48
CA ALA A 164 -4.53 6.42 -3.04
C ALA A 164 -3.42 6.27 -2.00
N VAL A 165 -2.29 6.95 -2.21
CA VAL A 165 -1.21 7.02 -1.22
C VAL A 165 -1.67 8.00 -0.13
N PRO A 166 -1.72 7.58 1.15
CA PRO A 166 -2.08 8.48 2.23
C PRO A 166 -1.08 9.64 2.34
N SER A 167 -1.59 10.86 2.48
CA SER A 167 -0.76 11.99 2.88
C SER A 167 -0.55 11.92 4.39
N TYR A 168 0.70 12.03 4.81
CA TYR A 168 1.07 12.00 6.22
C TYR A 168 1.55 13.38 6.68
N PRO A 169 1.21 13.83 7.91
CA PRO A 169 1.73 15.07 8.46
C PRO A 169 3.25 15.01 8.67
N ALA A 170 3.89 16.18 8.64
CA ALA A 170 5.34 16.27 8.83
C ALA A 170 5.78 16.02 10.29
N GLU A 171 4.88 16.24 11.25
CA GLU A 171 5.14 16.01 12.66
C GLU A 171 5.10 14.52 13.00
N PHE A 172 5.97 14.09 13.93
CA PHE A 172 6.02 12.69 14.34
C PHE A 172 4.71 12.22 14.94
N GLY A 173 4.26 11.07 14.47
CA GLY A 173 3.13 10.31 15.01
C GLY A 173 3.33 8.82 14.84
N ALA A 174 2.88 8.05 15.82
CA ALA A 174 2.89 6.60 15.74
C ALA A 174 1.74 5.99 16.54
N ARG A 175 1.22 4.85 16.04
CA ARG A 175 0.21 4.04 16.73
C ARG A 175 0.74 2.66 17.02
N ILE A 176 0.78 2.30 18.31
CA ILE A 176 1.20 0.99 18.78
C ILE A 176 0.02 0.02 18.69
N PHE A 177 0.21 -1.11 18.03
CA PHE A 177 -0.89 -2.08 17.84
C PHE A 177 -0.58 -3.47 18.43
N LYS A 178 0.70 -3.77 18.74
CA LYS A 178 1.09 -5.09 19.27
C LYS A 178 2.35 -5.00 20.08
N ILE A 179 2.38 -5.77 21.17
CA ILE A 179 3.60 -6.08 21.93
C ILE A 179 3.92 -7.57 21.77
N ALA A 180 5.18 -7.88 21.49
CA ALA A 180 5.67 -9.26 21.40
C ALA A 180 7.06 -9.38 22.04
N ARG A 181 7.64 -10.58 21.98
CA ARG A 181 9.04 -10.84 22.33
C ARG A 181 9.71 -11.59 21.19
N ASP A 182 10.99 -11.28 20.95
CA ASP A 182 11.79 -12.05 20.02
C ASP A 182 12.28 -13.39 20.68
N GLU A 183 12.98 -14.21 19.89
CA GLU A 183 13.51 -15.51 20.34
C GLU A 183 14.50 -15.37 21.53
N GLN A 184 15.09 -14.19 21.68
CA GLN A 184 16.03 -13.86 22.77
C GLN A 184 15.32 -13.29 24.00
N GLY A 185 13.98 -13.12 23.95
CA GLY A 185 13.17 -12.55 25.02
C GLY A 185 13.10 -11.02 25.02
N ASN A 186 13.74 -10.33 24.07
CA ASN A 186 13.67 -8.87 23.98
C ASN A 186 12.24 -8.42 23.63
N ARG A 187 11.78 -7.36 24.29
CA ARG A 187 10.47 -6.77 24.03
C ARG A 187 10.48 -6.08 22.66
N LEU A 188 9.45 -6.34 21.88
CA LEU A 188 9.18 -5.76 20.58
C LEU A 188 7.89 -4.97 20.64
N THR A 189 7.97 -3.65 20.44
CA THR A 189 6.83 -2.76 20.32
C THR A 189 6.53 -2.55 18.84
N TYR A 190 5.46 -3.16 18.34
CA TYR A 190 5.01 -3.00 16.95
C TYR A 190 4.17 -1.76 16.81
N MET A 191 4.56 -0.88 15.88
CA MET A 191 3.87 0.36 15.63
C MET A 191 3.80 0.68 14.13
N LYS A 192 2.83 1.49 13.75
CA LYS A 192 2.77 2.16 12.46
C LYS A 192 3.15 3.62 12.67
N ILE A 193 4.08 4.13 11.88
CA ILE A 193 4.41 5.55 11.84
C ILE A 193 3.32 6.26 11.05
N THR A 194 2.63 7.22 11.65
CA THR A 194 1.48 7.94 11.08
C THR A 194 1.78 9.40 10.75
N GLY A 195 3.01 9.85 11.03
CA GLY A 195 3.50 11.19 10.70
C GLY A 195 4.99 11.29 10.89
N GLY A 196 5.66 12.17 10.17
CA GLY A 196 7.10 12.41 10.24
C GLY A 196 7.95 11.15 10.06
N SER A 197 8.92 10.98 10.92
CA SER A 197 9.81 9.80 10.95
C SER A 197 10.26 9.48 12.37
N LEU A 198 10.72 8.26 12.58
CA LEU A 198 11.36 7.79 13.81
C LEU A 198 12.79 7.36 13.52
N LYS A 199 13.76 7.92 14.23
CA LYS A 199 15.18 7.55 14.12
C LYS A 199 15.62 6.63 15.25
N VAL A 200 16.61 5.80 14.96
CA VAL A 200 17.29 5.00 15.99
C VAL A 200 17.94 5.92 17.02
N LYS A 201 17.78 5.59 18.31
CA LYS A 201 18.21 6.38 19.48
C LYS A 201 17.42 7.65 19.74
N GLU A 202 16.37 7.89 18.98
CA GLU A 202 15.42 8.96 19.28
C GLU A 202 14.64 8.65 20.57
N THR A 203 14.39 9.70 21.37
CA THR A 203 13.62 9.59 22.60
C THR A 203 12.15 9.72 22.29
N LEU A 204 11.38 8.75 22.72
CA LEU A 204 9.92 8.74 22.67
C LEU A 204 9.35 9.00 24.05
N THR A 205 8.18 9.61 24.10
CA THR A 205 7.47 9.94 25.34
C THR A 205 5.96 9.90 25.13
N ASN A 206 5.22 9.67 26.21
CA ASN A 206 3.77 9.82 26.24
C ASN A 206 3.31 11.21 26.76
N ALA A 207 4.25 12.14 27.00
CA ALA A 207 3.97 13.47 27.58
C ALA A 207 2.97 14.33 26.76
N GLY A 208 2.75 14.02 25.47
CA GLY A 208 1.77 14.70 24.62
C GLY A 208 0.30 14.32 24.89
N ARG A 209 0.05 13.32 25.70
CA ARG A 209 -1.30 12.83 26.00
C ARG A 209 -1.93 13.67 27.12
N ASN A 210 -3.16 14.16 26.87
CA ASN A 210 -3.90 14.95 27.86
C ASN A 210 -4.32 14.10 29.07
N GLY A 211 -4.12 14.67 30.26
CA GLY A 211 -4.59 14.08 31.53
C GLY A 211 -3.72 12.95 32.09
N ILE A 212 -2.49 12.75 31.60
CA ILE A 212 -1.51 11.85 32.24
C ILE A 212 -0.95 12.54 33.50
N PRO A 213 -0.98 11.89 34.66
CA PRO A 213 -0.24 12.34 35.85
C PRO A 213 1.25 12.45 35.56
N ALA A 214 1.93 13.43 36.16
CA ALA A 214 3.36 13.68 35.92
C ALA A 214 4.27 12.48 36.30
N ASP A 215 3.83 11.65 37.25
CA ASP A 215 4.51 10.43 37.70
C ASP A 215 4.27 9.22 36.77
N GLU A 216 3.35 9.33 35.82
CA GLU A 216 3.10 8.32 34.77
C GLU A 216 3.71 8.69 33.41
N ILE A 217 4.38 9.84 33.33
CA ILE A 217 5.10 10.25 32.11
C ILE A 217 6.39 9.43 32.01
N TRP A 218 6.57 8.78 30.87
CA TRP A 218 7.78 8.02 30.56
C TRP A 218 8.55 8.65 29.40
N GLU A 219 9.87 8.45 29.40
CA GLU A 219 10.79 8.80 28.31
C GLU A 219 11.72 7.62 28.08
N GLU A 220 11.67 7.04 26.88
CA GLU A 220 12.47 5.87 26.51
C GLU A 220 13.07 6.05 25.11
N LYS A 221 14.18 5.36 24.85
CA LYS A 221 14.86 5.46 23.55
C LYS A 221 14.54 4.29 22.65
N ALA A 222 14.27 4.59 21.39
CA ALA A 222 14.15 3.59 20.33
C ALA A 222 15.52 2.99 20.02
N ASP A 223 15.85 1.82 20.59
CA ASP A 223 17.18 1.21 20.44
C ASP A 223 17.43 0.66 19.05
N GLN A 224 16.48 -0.06 18.49
CA GLN A 224 16.53 -0.61 17.14
C GLN A 224 15.14 -0.47 16.50
N ILE A 225 15.14 -0.26 15.20
CA ILE A 225 13.93 -0.28 14.37
C ILE A 225 14.07 -1.46 13.40
N ARG A 226 13.12 -2.38 13.41
CA ARG A 226 13.14 -3.62 12.63
C ARG A 226 11.90 -3.71 11.73
N ILE A 227 12.09 -4.06 10.45
CA ILE A 227 11.02 -4.48 9.56
C ILE A 227 11.07 -5.99 9.42
N TYR A 228 9.96 -6.67 9.71
CA TYR A 228 9.85 -8.11 9.62
C TYR A 228 9.28 -8.56 8.28
N SER A 229 9.93 -9.54 7.66
CA SER A 229 9.41 -10.31 6.53
C SER A 229 9.41 -11.79 6.91
N GLY A 230 8.26 -12.28 7.35
CA GLY A 230 8.15 -13.59 7.98
C GLY A 230 8.96 -13.68 9.27
N ALA A 231 9.86 -14.66 9.38
CA ALA A 231 10.73 -14.84 10.55
C ALA A 231 12.01 -13.97 10.50
N LYS A 232 12.34 -13.39 9.35
CA LYS A 232 13.53 -12.55 9.18
C LYS A 232 13.18 -11.09 9.36
N PHE A 233 14.15 -10.29 9.78
CA PHE A 233 13.99 -8.84 9.87
C PHE A 233 15.21 -8.11 9.30
N GLU A 234 14.97 -6.89 8.88
CA GLU A 234 15.99 -5.91 8.49
C GLU A 234 15.99 -4.76 9.49
N MET A 235 17.17 -4.22 9.80
CA MET A 235 17.30 -3.06 10.67
C MET A 235 17.30 -1.78 9.85
N LEU A 236 16.44 -0.83 10.24
CA LEU A 236 16.42 0.51 9.68
C LEU A 236 17.14 1.50 10.59
N LYS A 237 17.74 2.53 10.03
CA LYS A 237 18.23 3.70 10.75
C LYS A 237 17.11 4.69 11.05
N GLU A 238 16.12 4.75 10.18
CA GLU A 238 14.98 5.65 10.22
C GLU A 238 13.76 4.95 9.59
N ALA A 239 12.59 5.12 10.21
CA ALA A 239 11.30 4.67 9.69
C ALA A 239 10.44 5.89 9.37
N GLU A 240 10.11 6.09 8.11
CA GLU A 240 9.26 7.19 7.63
C GLU A 240 7.77 6.88 7.84
N ALA A 241 6.93 7.91 7.78
CA ALA A 241 5.49 7.79 7.85
C ALA A 241 4.94 6.77 6.84
N GLY A 242 3.96 5.96 7.26
CA GLY A 242 3.45 4.81 6.51
C GLY A 242 4.14 3.48 6.86
N THR A 243 5.34 3.51 7.44
CA THR A 243 6.09 2.30 7.80
C THR A 243 5.46 1.58 8.98
N VAL A 244 5.37 0.25 8.88
CA VAL A 244 5.03 -0.66 9.97
C VAL A 244 6.32 -1.32 10.44
N CYS A 245 6.70 -1.09 11.70
CA CYS A 245 7.96 -1.58 12.24
C CYS A 245 7.81 -2.11 13.67
N ALA A 246 8.85 -2.82 14.13
CA ALA A 246 9.00 -3.22 15.52
C ALA A 246 10.19 -2.48 16.12
N VAL A 247 9.97 -1.86 17.29
CA VAL A 247 10.97 -1.07 18.01
C VAL A 247 11.36 -1.80 19.29
N THR A 248 12.66 -1.83 19.58
CA THR A 248 13.20 -2.31 20.87
C THR A 248 13.61 -1.12 21.75
N GLY A 249 13.74 -1.36 23.06
CA GLY A 249 14.13 -0.31 24.02
C GLY A 249 12.95 0.35 24.72
N LEU A 250 11.71 0.04 24.32
CA LEU A 250 10.49 0.57 24.93
C LEU A 250 9.89 -0.45 25.89
N THR A 251 9.72 -0.11 27.18
CA THR A 251 9.23 -0.99 28.24
C THR A 251 7.83 -0.62 28.73
N GLU A 252 7.48 0.66 28.72
CA GLU A 252 6.25 1.21 29.29
C GLU A 252 5.07 1.24 28.31
N THR A 253 5.35 1.08 27.01
CA THR A 253 4.33 1.15 25.94
C THR A 253 3.30 0.02 26.00
N TYR A 254 2.07 0.26 25.51
CA TYR A 254 1.00 -0.74 25.43
C TYR A 254 0.25 -0.72 24.10
N PRO A 255 -0.44 -1.81 23.71
CA PRO A 255 -1.23 -1.86 22.50
C PRO A 255 -2.40 -0.87 22.53
N GLY A 256 -2.57 -0.08 21.45
CA GLY A 256 -3.58 0.97 21.35
C GLY A 256 -3.05 2.37 21.73
N GLU A 257 -1.85 2.46 22.28
CA GLU A 257 -1.23 3.74 22.63
C GLU A 257 -0.81 4.51 21.37
N GLY A 258 -1.12 5.81 21.35
CA GLY A 258 -0.63 6.78 20.36
C GLY A 258 0.55 7.57 20.90
N LEU A 259 1.49 7.93 20.03
CA LEU A 259 2.65 8.75 20.32
C LEU A 259 2.70 9.96 19.40
N GLY A 260 3.27 11.06 19.88
CA GLY A 260 3.34 12.32 19.14
C GLY A 260 1.95 12.86 18.84
N ILE A 261 1.66 13.18 17.57
CA ILE A 261 0.35 13.71 17.16
C ILE A 261 -0.82 12.71 17.37
N GLU A 262 -0.52 11.45 17.62
CA GLU A 262 -1.51 10.39 17.90
C GLU A 262 -1.80 10.22 19.40
N ALA A 263 -1.18 11.01 20.27
CA ALA A 263 -1.24 10.79 21.70
C ALA A 263 -2.65 10.78 22.29
N ASP A 264 -3.57 11.55 21.71
CA ASP A 264 -4.97 11.70 22.17
C ASP A 264 -6.00 11.03 21.24
N SER A 265 -5.60 10.21 20.26
CA SER A 265 -6.49 9.64 19.24
C SER A 265 -6.94 8.21 19.55
#